data_d18455b397d20665f13fd2e370ddcb48
#
_entry.id   d18455b397d20665f13fd2e370ddcb48
#
_cell.length_a   1.000
_cell.length_b   1.000
_cell.length_c   1.000
_cell.angle_alpha   90.00
_cell.angle_beta   90.00
_cell.angle_gamma   90.00
#
_symmetry.space_group_name_H-M   'P 1'
#
loop_
_entity.id
_entity.type
_entity.pdbx_description
1 polymer ?
#
loop_
_entity_poly.entity_id
_entity_poly.type
_entity_poly.pdbx_seq_one_letter_code
_entity_poly.pdbx_strand_id
1 'polypeptide(L)'
;SIGGSLITFPYDFPVGTTEVNAVAVDYSGNMASCFFLVTVTDAVNPIIVCPDPTNPYPTDPDNCHAVLSFEPYATDNCGIASTVYNVGESTIDFPYYFPVGSTIVNAVATDIYGNSASCTFEVIVEDQEHPVVECPLPNNPYMTDAGECNATLGFESFATDNCGIT
;
A
#
# COMPACT_ATOMS: atom_id res chain seq x y z
N SER A 1 -2.26 -45.22 -10.77
CA SER A 1 -1.64 -44.31 -11.74
C SER A 1 -2.34 -42.96 -11.71
N ILE A 2 -1.63 -41.91 -12.07
CA ILE A 2 -2.14 -40.57 -12.24
C ILE A 2 -1.77 -40.13 -13.65
N GLY A 3 -2.76 -39.69 -14.49
CA GLY A 3 -2.52 -39.29 -15.87
C GLY A 3 -1.81 -40.36 -16.73
N GLY A 4 -2.02 -41.64 -16.43
CA GLY A 4 -1.36 -42.77 -17.09
C GLY A 4 0.02 -43.14 -16.54
N SER A 5 0.63 -42.35 -15.66
CA SER A 5 1.92 -42.65 -15.03
C SER A 5 1.74 -43.46 -13.77
N LEU A 6 2.59 -44.48 -13.57
CA LEU A 6 2.60 -45.26 -12.34
C LEU A 6 3.14 -44.43 -11.17
N ILE A 7 2.46 -44.52 -10.03
CA ILE A 7 2.90 -43.88 -8.78
C ILE A 7 3.09 -44.93 -7.69
N THR A 8 3.92 -44.59 -6.71
CA THR A 8 4.09 -45.36 -5.47
C THR A 8 3.70 -44.48 -4.30
N PHE A 9 3.23 -45.08 -3.21
CA PHE A 9 2.93 -44.35 -1.97
C PHE A 9 4.10 -44.44 -0.98
N PRO A 10 4.37 -43.37 -0.20
CA PRO A 10 3.66 -42.08 -0.17
C PRO A 10 3.89 -41.25 -1.45
N TYR A 11 2.87 -40.47 -1.86
CA TYR A 11 2.89 -39.61 -3.04
C TYR A 11 2.47 -38.19 -2.68
N ASP A 12 3.20 -37.19 -3.16
CA ASP A 12 2.94 -35.76 -2.89
C ASP A 12 1.85 -35.26 -3.86
N PHE A 13 0.63 -35.14 -3.36
CA PHE A 13 -0.49 -34.62 -4.13
C PHE A 13 -0.44 -33.11 -4.17
N PRO A 14 -0.48 -32.49 -5.37
CA PRO A 14 -0.55 -31.05 -5.49
C PRO A 14 -1.91 -30.53 -5.00
N VAL A 15 -1.97 -29.21 -4.68
CA VAL A 15 -3.23 -28.53 -4.41
C VAL A 15 -4.17 -28.65 -5.61
N GLY A 16 -5.44 -28.93 -5.33
CA GLY A 16 -6.46 -29.24 -6.33
C GLY A 16 -6.99 -30.65 -6.17
N THR A 17 -7.72 -31.15 -7.19
CA THR A 17 -8.29 -32.49 -7.20
C THR A 17 -7.53 -33.37 -8.18
N THR A 18 -6.97 -34.46 -7.66
CA THR A 18 -6.24 -35.47 -8.44
C THR A 18 -7.03 -36.76 -8.49
N GLU A 19 -7.28 -37.29 -9.68
CA GLU A 19 -7.84 -38.61 -9.88
C GLU A 19 -6.75 -39.68 -9.84
N VAL A 20 -6.93 -40.65 -8.98
CA VAL A 20 -6.03 -41.82 -8.86
C VAL A 20 -6.71 -43.06 -9.38
N ASN A 21 -6.13 -43.69 -10.40
CA ASN A 21 -6.58 -44.96 -10.97
C ASN A 21 -5.78 -46.12 -10.40
N ALA A 22 -6.46 -47.11 -9.81
CA ALA A 22 -5.88 -48.38 -9.39
C ALA A 22 -6.29 -49.49 -10.35
N VAL A 23 -5.32 -50.27 -10.78
CA VAL A 23 -5.53 -51.43 -11.67
C VAL A 23 -4.89 -52.64 -11.04
N ALA A 24 -5.65 -53.73 -10.97
CA ALA A 24 -5.16 -55.02 -10.59
C ALA A 24 -5.23 -55.98 -11.79
N VAL A 25 -4.21 -56.84 -11.95
CA VAL A 25 -4.13 -57.83 -13.01
C VAL A 25 -3.82 -59.17 -12.36
N ASP A 26 -4.59 -60.21 -12.68
CA ASP A 26 -4.33 -61.56 -12.20
C ASP A 26 -3.27 -62.27 -13.07
N TYR A 27 -2.85 -63.43 -12.64
CA TYR A 27 -1.87 -64.26 -13.39
C TYR A 27 -2.37 -64.77 -14.75
N SER A 28 -3.69 -64.73 -14.99
CA SER A 28 -4.32 -65.09 -16.25
C SER A 28 -4.50 -63.89 -17.19
N GLY A 29 -4.13 -62.70 -16.75
CA GLY A 29 -4.25 -61.45 -17.53
C GLY A 29 -5.60 -60.76 -17.40
N ASN A 30 -6.53 -61.21 -16.53
CA ASN A 30 -7.77 -60.51 -16.28
C ASN A 30 -7.51 -59.25 -15.45
N MET A 31 -8.22 -58.17 -15.78
CA MET A 31 -8.01 -56.84 -15.20
C MET A 31 -9.26 -56.35 -14.46
N ALA A 32 -9.03 -55.69 -13.35
CA ALA A 32 -10.03 -54.88 -12.65
C ALA A 32 -9.44 -53.50 -12.32
N SER A 33 -10.27 -52.48 -12.38
CA SER A 33 -9.84 -51.13 -12.05
C SER A 33 -10.89 -50.40 -11.23
N CYS A 34 -10.41 -49.46 -10.43
CA CYS A 34 -11.23 -48.46 -9.74
C CYS A 34 -10.50 -47.11 -9.76
N PHE A 35 -11.24 -46.06 -9.51
CA PHE A 35 -10.65 -44.73 -9.30
C PHE A 35 -11.19 -44.09 -8.01
N PHE A 36 -10.42 -43.15 -7.47
CA PHE A 36 -10.82 -42.30 -6.37
C PHE A 36 -10.20 -40.91 -6.55
N LEU A 37 -10.81 -39.95 -5.94
CA LEU A 37 -10.36 -38.56 -5.98
C LEU A 37 -9.64 -38.19 -4.67
N VAL A 38 -8.50 -37.51 -4.80
CA VAL A 38 -7.79 -36.87 -3.69
C VAL A 38 -7.87 -35.37 -3.90
N THR A 39 -8.46 -34.67 -2.94
CA THR A 39 -8.51 -33.20 -2.96
C THR A 39 -7.60 -32.65 -1.88
N VAL A 40 -6.65 -31.81 -2.28
CA VAL A 40 -5.77 -31.07 -1.41
C VAL A 40 -6.13 -29.58 -1.54
N THR A 41 -6.33 -28.93 -0.41
CA THR A 41 -6.63 -27.48 -0.36
C THR A 41 -5.52 -26.78 0.36
N ASP A 42 -5.16 -25.59 -0.12
CA ASP A 42 -4.35 -24.67 0.63
C ASP A 42 -5.22 -23.92 1.64
N ALA A 43 -4.79 -23.89 2.89
CA ALA A 43 -5.46 -23.18 3.99
C ALA A 43 -4.45 -22.36 4.83
N VAL A 44 -3.26 -22.16 4.29
CA VAL A 44 -2.21 -21.34 4.92
C VAL A 44 -2.38 -19.90 4.46
N ASN A 45 -2.43 -18.98 5.41
CA ASN A 45 -2.48 -17.56 5.06
C ASN A 45 -1.08 -17.06 4.69
N PRO A 46 -0.98 -16.10 3.75
CA PRO A 46 0.27 -15.42 3.45
C PRO A 46 0.91 -14.79 4.70
N ILE A 47 2.21 -14.67 4.68
CA ILE A 47 2.96 -13.83 5.62
C ILE A 47 3.23 -12.50 4.92
N ILE A 48 2.78 -11.39 5.51
CA ILE A 48 3.04 -10.04 5.02
C ILE A 48 3.82 -9.25 6.07
N VAL A 49 4.88 -8.56 5.63
CA VAL A 49 5.70 -7.67 6.44
C VAL A 49 5.55 -6.26 5.89
N CYS A 50 4.98 -5.37 6.69
CA CYS A 50 4.87 -3.97 6.36
C CYS A 50 6.24 -3.27 6.44
N PRO A 51 6.47 -2.20 5.64
CA PRO A 51 7.61 -1.33 5.82
C PRO A 51 7.55 -0.62 7.18
N ASP A 52 8.70 -0.16 7.65
CA ASP A 52 8.85 0.69 8.84
C ASP A 52 9.31 2.09 8.36
N PRO A 53 8.38 3.03 8.09
CA PRO A 53 8.72 4.34 7.58
C PRO A 53 9.58 5.15 8.55
N THR A 54 10.56 5.89 8.03
CA THR A 54 11.41 6.80 8.81
C THR A 54 10.72 8.15 9.04
N ASN A 55 9.58 8.13 9.71
CA ASN A 55 8.77 9.31 9.99
C ASN A 55 9.49 10.36 10.88
N PRO A 56 9.19 11.67 10.74
CA PRO A 56 8.32 12.26 9.70
C PRO A 56 9.07 12.50 8.37
N TYR A 57 8.31 12.57 7.27
CA TYR A 57 8.80 13.03 5.96
C TYR A 57 8.48 14.51 5.76
N PRO A 58 9.37 15.32 5.18
CA PRO A 58 9.02 16.68 4.78
C PRO A 58 8.06 16.68 3.59
N THR A 59 7.30 17.75 3.42
CA THR A 59 6.56 18.01 2.17
C THR A 59 7.51 18.10 0.98
N ASP A 60 7.03 17.78 -0.22
CA ASP A 60 7.75 18.07 -1.44
C ASP A 60 7.82 19.61 -1.65
N PRO A 61 8.89 20.14 -2.26
CA PRO A 61 9.05 21.58 -2.46
C PRO A 61 7.83 22.23 -3.13
N ASP A 62 7.35 23.34 -2.57
CA ASP A 62 6.18 24.10 -3.04
C ASP A 62 4.85 23.30 -3.02
N ASN A 63 4.79 22.16 -2.31
CA ASN A 63 3.59 21.32 -2.21
C ASN A 63 3.21 21.05 -0.75
N CYS A 64 1.90 20.90 -0.49
CA CYS A 64 1.38 20.51 0.83
C CYS A 64 1.17 18.99 0.96
N HIS A 65 2.08 18.20 0.39
CA HIS A 65 2.10 16.74 0.42
C HIS A 65 3.52 16.22 0.15
N ALA A 66 3.76 14.94 0.42
CA ALA A 66 4.95 14.21 -0.01
C ALA A 66 4.56 13.05 -0.92
N VAL A 67 5.29 12.84 -2.02
CA VAL A 67 5.10 11.71 -2.95
C VAL A 67 6.05 10.59 -2.53
N LEU A 68 5.49 9.51 -1.96
CA LEU A 68 6.26 8.41 -1.41
C LEU A 68 5.82 7.07 -1.99
N SER A 69 6.76 6.11 -1.98
CA SER A 69 6.53 4.72 -2.38
C SER A 69 6.99 3.77 -1.28
N PHE A 70 6.19 2.74 -1.02
CA PHE A 70 6.50 1.69 -0.07
C PHE A 70 6.21 0.32 -0.68
N GLU A 71 7.05 -0.67 -0.37
CA GLU A 71 6.91 -2.04 -0.87
C GLU A 71 6.86 -3.02 0.32
N PRO A 72 5.67 -3.41 0.79
CA PRO A 72 5.54 -4.52 1.71
C PRO A 72 6.01 -5.82 1.06
N TYR A 73 6.64 -6.66 1.86
CA TYR A 73 7.08 -7.98 1.44
C TYR A 73 6.07 -9.04 1.83
N ALA A 74 5.62 -9.85 0.88
CA ALA A 74 4.68 -10.94 1.14
C ALA A 74 5.20 -12.27 0.58
N THR A 75 5.01 -13.35 1.35
CA THR A 75 5.33 -14.72 0.95
C THR A 75 4.24 -15.68 1.35
N ASP A 76 4.14 -16.79 0.60
CA ASP A 76 3.24 -17.88 0.87
C ASP A 76 3.82 -19.20 0.33
N ASN A 77 3.41 -20.35 0.89
CA ASN A 77 3.87 -21.67 0.48
C ASN A 77 3.38 -22.07 -0.93
N CYS A 78 2.24 -21.54 -1.35
CA CYS A 78 1.65 -21.81 -2.67
C CYS A 78 1.75 -20.62 -3.62
N GLY A 79 2.17 -19.44 -3.12
CA GLY A 79 2.45 -18.24 -3.90
C GLY A 79 1.44 -17.12 -3.70
N ILE A 80 1.88 -15.89 -3.97
CA ILE A 80 1.09 -14.67 -3.82
C ILE A 80 0.39 -14.33 -5.15
N ALA A 81 -0.91 -14.09 -5.10
CA ALA A 81 -1.71 -13.62 -6.23
C ALA A 81 -1.69 -12.10 -6.35
N SER A 82 -1.80 -11.38 -5.22
CA SER A 82 -1.85 -9.91 -5.23
C SER A 82 -1.46 -9.32 -3.87
N THR A 83 -0.96 -8.10 -3.92
CA THR A 83 -0.87 -7.22 -2.75
C THR A 83 -1.59 -5.91 -3.08
N VAL A 84 -2.50 -5.47 -2.21
CA VAL A 84 -3.34 -4.29 -2.38
C VAL A 84 -3.12 -3.35 -1.21
N TYR A 85 -3.11 -2.04 -1.47
CA TYR A 85 -2.90 -1.01 -0.45
C TYR A 85 -4.15 -0.15 -0.32
N ASN A 86 -4.52 0.21 0.91
CA ASN A 86 -5.69 1.03 1.19
C ASN A 86 -5.36 2.15 2.19
N VAL A 87 -5.94 3.32 1.95
CA VAL A 87 -6.02 4.43 2.91
C VAL A 87 -7.50 4.66 3.20
N GLY A 88 -7.92 4.37 4.42
CA GLY A 88 -9.34 4.27 4.75
C GLY A 88 -10.03 3.19 3.92
N GLU A 89 -11.08 3.57 3.19
CA GLU A 89 -11.83 2.68 2.30
C GLU A 89 -11.34 2.71 0.83
N SER A 90 -10.37 3.57 0.52
CA SER A 90 -9.87 3.76 -0.86
C SER A 90 -8.64 2.92 -1.12
N THR A 91 -8.66 2.17 -2.22
CA THR A 91 -7.47 1.50 -2.75
C THR A 91 -6.54 2.53 -3.39
N ILE A 92 -5.26 2.43 -3.08
CA ILE A 92 -4.21 3.31 -3.60
C ILE A 92 -3.14 2.50 -4.33
N ASP A 93 -2.43 3.19 -5.22
CA ASP A 93 -1.21 2.71 -5.87
C ASP A 93 -0.02 3.59 -5.47
N PHE A 94 1.18 3.03 -5.49
CA PHE A 94 2.41 3.78 -5.30
C PHE A 94 3.04 4.18 -6.65
N PRO A 95 3.66 5.39 -6.73
CA PRO A 95 3.80 6.41 -5.68
C PRO A 95 2.46 7.08 -5.32
N TYR A 96 2.27 7.40 -4.04
CA TYR A 96 1.06 8.01 -3.51
C TYR A 96 1.36 9.39 -2.90
N TYR A 97 0.39 10.32 -3.03
CA TYR A 97 0.46 11.69 -2.50
C TYR A 97 -0.03 11.71 -1.06
N PHE A 98 0.88 11.67 -0.10
CA PHE A 98 0.57 11.74 1.31
C PHE A 98 0.38 13.18 1.76
N PRO A 99 -0.81 13.58 2.24
CA PRO A 99 -1.04 14.94 2.76
C PRO A 99 -0.27 15.15 4.06
N VAL A 100 -0.09 16.41 4.44
CA VAL A 100 0.44 16.77 5.77
C VAL A 100 -0.42 16.14 6.87
N GLY A 101 0.24 15.60 7.88
CA GLY A 101 -0.36 14.85 8.99
C GLY A 101 -0.06 13.36 8.93
N SER A 102 -0.85 12.58 9.67
CA SER A 102 -0.72 11.11 9.78
C SER A 102 -1.67 10.40 8.80
N THR A 103 -1.13 9.47 8.04
CA THR A 103 -1.88 8.59 7.14
C THR A 103 -1.58 7.13 7.49
N ILE A 104 -2.63 6.35 7.81
CA ILE A 104 -2.52 4.90 8.01
C ILE A 104 -2.76 4.19 6.67
N VAL A 105 -1.79 3.37 6.29
CA VAL A 105 -1.87 2.50 5.12
C VAL A 105 -2.09 1.06 5.58
N ASN A 106 -3.10 0.40 5.03
CA ASN A 106 -3.34 -1.02 5.21
C ASN A 106 -2.92 -1.78 3.95
N ALA A 107 -1.97 -2.70 4.08
CA ALA A 107 -1.54 -3.60 3.02
C ALA A 107 -2.17 -4.98 3.22
N VAL A 108 -2.76 -5.54 2.17
CA VAL A 108 -3.41 -6.86 2.17
C VAL A 108 -2.77 -7.72 1.10
N ALA A 109 -2.18 -8.85 1.50
CA ALA A 109 -1.70 -9.88 0.58
C ALA A 109 -2.74 -10.98 0.47
N THR A 110 -2.96 -11.47 -0.74
CA THR A 110 -3.82 -12.63 -1.04
C THR A 110 -3.03 -13.64 -1.85
N ASP A 111 -3.11 -14.92 -1.45
CA ASP A 111 -2.50 -16.03 -2.18
C ASP A 111 -3.33 -16.43 -3.41
N ILE A 112 -2.83 -17.40 -4.18
CA ILE A 112 -3.50 -17.88 -5.39
C ILE A 112 -4.75 -18.74 -5.08
N TYR A 113 -4.99 -19.11 -3.83
CA TYR A 113 -6.14 -19.91 -3.38
C TYR A 113 -7.15 -19.10 -2.59
N GLY A 114 -6.90 -17.80 -2.36
CA GLY A 114 -7.81 -16.85 -1.75
C GLY A 114 -7.64 -16.67 -0.25
N ASN A 115 -6.63 -17.29 0.39
CA ASN A 115 -6.30 -16.97 1.77
C ASN A 115 -5.61 -15.59 1.82
N SER A 116 -5.78 -14.83 2.90
CA SER A 116 -5.26 -13.47 2.97
C SER A 116 -4.70 -13.12 4.34
N ALA A 117 -3.77 -12.18 4.35
CA ALA A 117 -3.23 -11.54 5.54
C ALA A 117 -3.04 -10.05 5.29
N SER A 118 -3.04 -9.27 6.37
CA SER A 118 -2.85 -7.82 6.28
C SER A 118 -1.90 -7.32 7.34
N CYS A 119 -1.29 -6.17 7.07
CA CYS A 119 -0.54 -5.38 8.03
C CYS A 119 -0.79 -3.90 7.79
N THR A 120 -0.48 -3.06 8.79
CA THR A 120 -0.64 -1.61 8.71
C THR A 120 0.65 -0.90 9.05
N PHE A 121 0.87 0.26 8.43
CA PHE A 121 1.96 1.16 8.78
C PHE A 121 1.48 2.61 8.69
N GLU A 122 2.15 3.49 9.41
CA GLU A 122 1.83 4.91 9.49
C GLU A 122 2.86 5.72 8.73
N VAL A 123 2.39 6.66 7.91
CA VAL A 123 3.20 7.67 7.24
C VAL A 123 2.85 9.02 7.81
N ILE A 124 3.84 9.76 8.33
CA ILE A 124 3.69 11.10 8.88
C ILE A 124 4.40 12.07 7.95
N VAL A 125 3.68 13.06 7.45
CA VAL A 125 4.22 14.15 6.63
C VAL A 125 4.11 15.45 7.41
N GLU A 126 5.21 16.20 7.48
CA GLU A 126 5.28 17.52 8.14
C GLU A 126 5.68 18.58 7.13
N ASP A 127 4.96 19.71 7.19
CA ASP A 127 5.38 20.90 6.50
C ASP A 127 6.58 21.52 7.23
N GLN A 128 7.67 21.72 6.52
CA GLN A 128 8.91 22.31 7.01
C GLN A 128 9.30 23.57 6.23
N GLU A 129 8.46 23.97 5.26
CA GLU A 129 8.68 25.23 4.56
C GLU A 129 8.22 26.42 5.42
N HIS A 130 8.89 27.53 5.23
CA HIS A 130 8.54 28.75 5.95
C HIS A 130 7.71 29.67 5.06
N PRO A 131 6.68 30.33 5.60
CA PRO A 131 5.90 31.29 4.82
C PRO A 131 6.75 32.44 4.31
N VAL A 132 6.45 32.90 3.12
CA VAL A 132 7.05 34.09 2.51
C VAL A 132 6.14 35.27 2.77
N VAL A 133 6.70 36.34 3.34
CA VAL A 133 5.98 37.58 3.63
C VAL A 133 6.51 38.70 2.74
N GLU A 134 5.61 39.32 2.01
CA GLU A 134 5.90 40.53 1.24
C GLU A 134 5.43 41.78 2.02
N CYS A 135 6.37 42.63 2.33
CA CYS A 135 6.08 43.92 2.96
C CYS A 135 5.70 44.97 1.93
N PRO A 136 4.76 45.85 2.23
CA PRO A 136 4.45 46.97 1.34
C PRO A 136 5.65 47.89 1.14
N LEU A 137 5.78 48.45 -0.05
CA LEU A 137 6.81 49.44 -0.40
C LEU A 137 6.17 50.83 -0.33
N PRO A 138 6.26 51.54 0.82
CA PRO A 138 5.65 52.84 0.98
C PRO A 138 6.34 53.89 0.12
N ASN A 139 5.55 54.77 -0.50
CA ASN A 139 6.05 55.96 -1.26
C ASN A 139 6.36 57.11 -0.29
N ASN A 140 7.54 57.09 0.31
CA ASN A 140 7.99 58.12 1.25
C ASN A 140 8.55 59.35 0.54
N PRO A 141 8.43 60.58 1.13
CA PRO A 141 7.73 60.91 2.37
C PRO A 141 6.22 61.13 2.19
N TYR A 142 5.45 60.87 3.25
CA TYR A 142 4.03 61.22 3.32
C TYR A 142 3.85 62.63 3.92
N MET A 143 2.79 63.32 3.49
CA MET A 143 2.39 64.60 4.08
C MET A 143 1.53 64.35 5.32
N THR A 144 1.55 65.26 6.27
CA THR A 144 0.63 65.24 7.42
C THR A 144 -0.80 65.49 6.99
N ASP A 145 -1.76 64.93 7.73
CA ASP A 145 -3.18 65.19 7.54
C ASP A 145 -3.51 66.67 7.80
N ALA A 146 -4.52 67.17 7.13
CA ALA A 146 -4.88 68.61 7.21
C ALA A 146 -5.31 69.02 8.64
N GLY A 147 -4.52 69.88 9.25
CA GLY A 147 -4.75 70.38 10.60
C GLY A 147 -4.12 69.54 11.71
N GLU A 148 -3.40 68.48 11.36
CA GLU A 148 -2.75 67.52 12.29
C GLU A 148 -1.24 67.54 12.09
N CYS A 149 -0.48 67.07 13.12
CA CYS A 149 0.97 66.83 13.01
C CYS A 149 1.31 65.39 12.74
N ASN A 150 0.36 64.58 12.27
CA ASN A 150 0.48 63.18 11.94
C ASN A 150 -0.16 62.89 10.57
N ALA A 151 0.04 61.66 10.05
CA ALA A 151 -0.64 61.16 8.88
C ALA A 151 -1.21 59.75 9.23
N THR A 152 -2.47 59.55 8.91
CA THR A 152 -3.12 58.23 9.05
C THR A 152 -2.88 57.44 7.78
N LEU A 153 -2.07 56.39 7.89
CA LEU A 153 -1.68 55.54 6.76
C LEU A 153 -2.08 54.08 7.02
N GLY A 154 -2.54 53.43 5.99
CA GLY A 154 -2.81 51.98 6.01
C GLY A 154 -1.82 51.24 5.11
N PHE A 155 -1.30 50.13 5.60
CA PHE A 155 -0.44 49.22 4.83
C PHE A 155 -0.97 47.81 4.98
N GLU A 156 -0.93 47.06 3.89
CA GLU A 156 -1.27 45.62 3.87
C GLU A 156 -0.01 44.83 3.52
N SER A 157 0.33 43.87 4.33
CA SER A 157 1.33 42.85 3.99
C SER A 157 0.66 41.66 3.37
N PHE A 158 1.35 40.97 2.47
CA PHE A 158 0.88 39.74 1.84
C PHE A 158 1.77 38.59 2.26
N ALA A 159 1.18 37.44 2.59
CA ALA A 159 1.93 36.23 2.93
C ALA A 159 1.43 35.05 2.11
N THR A 160 2.35 34.18 1.72
CA THR A 160 2.07 32.92 1.01
C THR A 160 2.85 31.78 1.63
N ASP A 161 2.28 30.59 1.54
CA ASP A 161 2.88 29.35 2.00
C ASP A 161 2.31 28.18 1.19
N ASN A 162 3.08 27.09 1.05
CA ASN A 162 2.67 25.90 0.30
C ASN A 162 1.49 25.16 0.94
N CYS A 163 1.36 25.22 2.28
CA CYS A 163 0.27 24.61 3.04
C CYS A 163 -0.79 25.58 3.53
N GLY A 164 -0.64 26.87 3.20
CA GLY A 164 -1.59 27.93 3.53
C GLY A 164 -1.20 28.76 4.75
N ILE A 165 -1.87 29.91 4.88
CA ILE A 165 -1.65 30.90 5.96
C ILE A 165 -2.91 30.96 6.83
N THR A 166 -2.75 31.03 8.15
CA THR A 166 -3.83 31.19 9.15
C THR A 166 -4.05 32.64 9.55
#